data_82ec9ca4f3e74530f0f7fafb33fab5a2
#
_entry.id   82ec9ca4f3e74530f0f7fafb33fab5a2
#
_cell.length_a   1.000
_cell.length_b   1.000
_cell.length_c   1.000
_cell.angle_alpha   90.00
_cell.angle_beta   90.00
_cell.angle_gamma   90.00
#
_symmetry.space_group_name_H-M   'P 1'
#
loop_
_entity.id
_entity.type
_entity.pdbx_description
1 polymer ?
#
loop_
_entity_poly.entity_id
_entity_poly.type
_entity_poly.pdbx_seq_one_letter_code
_entity_poly.pdbx_strand_id
1 'polypeptide(L)'
;MIYLGIDSGVANGALGAINHNGEYIDSFMIDHKDKHILALVFKSRILSIVDPREGAEICMEQVHSMPHQGVSSTFSFGRAVGVISAVCELTNYPFSLVTPQRWKKHFGLTADKNEALEKARELFPKARGTLKLKKDIHKAEALLIAEYWRQANV
;
A
#
# COMPACT_ATOMS: atom_id res chain seq x y z
N MET A 1 1.43 15.69 -8.87
CA MET A 1 1.48 15.02 -7.54
C MET A 1 0.95 13.60 -7.67
N ILE A 2 1.68 12.63 -7.16
CA ILE A 2 1.32 11.21 -7.13
C ILE A 2 1.06 10.79 -5.66
N TYR A 3 0.04 9.97 -5.44
CA TYR A 3 -0.27 9.41 -4.13
C TYR A 3 0.03 7.93 -4.13
N LEU A 4 0.86 7.49 -3.20
CA LEU A 4 1.27 6.11 -3.03
C LEU A 4 0.67 5.56 -1.75
N GLY A 5 -0.08 4.48 -1.86
CA GLY A 5 -0.62 3.74 -0.72
C GLY A 5 0.13 2.43 -0.53
N ILE A 6 0.37 2.05 0.71
CA ILE A 6 1.09 0.81 1.05
C ILE A 6 0.29 -0.01 2.06
N ASP A 7 0.00 -1.24 1.70
CA ASP A 7 -0.40 -2.31 2.58
C ASP A 7 0.84 -3.17 2.88
N SER A 8 1.31 -3.17 4.13
CA SER A 8 2.57 -3.81 4.48
C SER A 8 2.39 -5.27 4.89
N GLY A 9 3.37 -6.10 4.54
CA GLY A 9 3.38 -7.52 4.87
C GLY A 9 4.69 -8.19 4.49
N VAL A 10 4.91 -9.40 5.00
CA VAL A 10 6.15 -10.16 4.75
C VAL A 10 6.20 -10.67 3.30
N ALA A 11 5.13 -11.33 2.85
CA ALA A 11 5.00 -11.91 1.52
C ALA A 11 3.89 -11.28 0.68
N ASN A 12 3.03 -10.51 1.29
CA ASN A 12 1.80 -9.92 0.70
C ASN A 12 1.78 -8.40 0.78
N GLY A 13 2.89 -7.76 1.08
CA GLY A 13 2.98 -6.31 1.00
C GLY A 13 2.72 -5.83 -0.43
N ALA A 14 2.02 -4.72 -0.58
CA ALA A 14 1.67 -4.16 -1.87
C ALA A 14 1.76 -2.64 -1.88
N LEU A 15 2.00 -2.07 -3.05
CA LEU A 15 1.91 -0.65 -3.31
C LEU A 15 0.86 -0.38 -4.38
N GLY A 16 0.09 0.68 -4.17
CA GLY A 16 -0.82 1.26 -5.16
C GLY A 16 -0.47 2.71 -5.43
N ALA A 17 -0.51 3.13 -6.67
CA ALA A 17 -0.18 4.48 -7.12
C ALA A 17 -1.30 5.09 -7.95
N ILE A 18 -1.68 6.32 -7.61
CA ILE A 18 -2.68 7.12 -8.33
C ILE A 18 -2.18 8.54 -8.53
N ASN A 19 -2.70 9.23 -9.53
CA ASN A 19 -2.40 10.65 -9.73
C ASN A 19 -3.31 11.57 -8.90
N HIS A 20 -3.08 12.87 -9.00
CA HIS A 20 -3.86 13.89 -8.28
C HIS A 20 -5.36 13.93 -8.65
N ASN A 21 -5.73 13.38 -9.81
CA ASN A 21 -7.13 13.24 -10.23
C ASN A 21 -7.80 11.95 -9.70
N GLY A 22 -7.06 11.09 -8.97
CA GLY A 22 -7.54 9.79 -8.52
C GLY A 22 -7.49 8.71 -9.59
N GLU A 23 -6.74 8.93 -10.69
CA GLU A 23 -6.61 7.94 -11.75
C GLU A 23 -5.48 6.95 -11.44
N TYR A 24 -5.74 5.69 -11.73
CA TYR A 24 -4.79 4.59 -11.58
C TYR A 24 -3.51 4.80 -12.41
N ILE A 25 -2.36 4.64 -11.78
CA ILE A 25 -1.04 4.62 -12.41
C ILE A 25 -0.48 3.21 -12.41
N ASP A 26 -0.32 2.59 -11.24
CA ASP A 26 0.27 1.26 -11.09
C ASP A 26 -0.13 0.61 -9.77
N SER A 27 0.01 -0.70 -9.68
CA SER A 27 -0.05 -1.44 -8.43
C SER A 27 0.75 -2.73 -8.52
N PHE A 28 1.52 -3.04 -7.50
CA PHE A 28 2.37 -4.22 -7.49
C PHE A 28 2.56 -4.79 -6.09
N MET A 29 2.91 -6.07 -6.04
CA MET A 29 3.36 -6.71 -4.81
C MET A 29 4.81 -6.30 -4.52
N ILE A 30 5.11 -6.03 -3.26
CA ILE A 30 6.48 -5.68 -2.84
C ILE A 30 7.36 -6.92 -2.92
N ASP A 31 8.47 -6.82 -3.63
CA ASP A 31 9.37 -7.94 -3.86
C ASP A 31 10.07 -8.38 -2.58
N HIS A 32 10.10 -9.67 -2.34
CA HIS A 32 10.76 -10.29 -1.19
C HIS A 32 11.48 -11.58 -1.60
N LYS A 33 12.47 -11.99 -0.81
CA LYS A 33 13.16 -13.27 -0.93
C LYS A 33 13.39 -13.84 0.48
N ASP A 34 13.01 -15.10 0.68
CA ASP A 34 13.17 -15.78 1.97
C ASP A 34 12.63 -14.95 3.17
N LYS A 35 11.43 -14.39 3.00
CA LYS A 35 10.77 -13.50 3.99
C LYS A 35 11.49 -12.17 4.26
N HIS A 36 12.44 -11.78 3.41
CA HIS A 36 13.13 -10.51 3.48
C HIS A 36 12.65 -9.59 2.35
N ILE A 37 12.22 -8.38 2.68
CA ILE A 37 11.89 -7.36 1.70
C ILE A 37 13.16 -6.97 0.93
N LEU A 38 13.06 -6.95 -0.40
CA LEU A 38 14.14 -6.48 -1.27
C LEU A 38 14.12 -4.95 -1.33
N ALA A 39 14.73 -4.30 -0.33
CA ALA A 39 14.65 -2.87 -0.10
C ALA A 39 15.08 -2.03 -1.31
N LEU A 40 16.19 -2.38 -1.95
CA LEU A 40 16.70 -1.65 -3.11
C LEU A 40 15.76 -1.78 -4.32
N VAL A 41 15.21 -2.96 -4.55
CA VAL A 41 14.22 -3.20 -5.62
C VAL A 41 12.97 -2.37 -5.37
N PHE A 42 12.46 -2.39 -4.13
CA PHE A 42 11.27 -1.61 -3.75
C PHE A 42 11.50 -0.10 -3.93
N LYS A 43 12.62 0.42 -3.44
CA LYS A 43 12.98 1.84 -3.65
C LYS A 43 13.05 2.18 -5.13
N SER A 44 13.72 1.37 -5.94
CA SER A 44 13.86 1.60 -7.38
C SER A 44 12.50 1.61 -8.09
N ARG A 45 11.57 0.73 -7.69
CA ARG A 45 10.22 0.71 -8.25
C ARG A 45 9.43 1.97 -7.90
N ILE A 46 9.49 2.44 -6.65
CA ILE A 46 8.87 3.72 -6.26
C ILE A 46 9.40 4.86 -7.14
N LEU A 47 10.72 4.99 -7.24
CA LEU A 47 11.35 6.06 -8.01
C LEU A 47 11.08 5.99 -9.51
N SER A 48 10.77 4.80 -10.05
CA SER A 48 10.40 4.62 -11.46
C SER A 48 8.97 5.08 -11.78
N ILE A 49 8.09 5.09 -10.80
CA ILE A 49 6.69 5.52 -10.97
C ILE A 49 6.56 7.05 -10.85
N VAL A 50 7.35 7.65 -9.98
CA VAL A 50 7.22 9.07 -9.66
C VAL A 50 8.13 9.90 -10.56
N ASP A 51 7.53 10.78 -11.37
CA ASP A 51 8.31 11.84 -12.04
C ASP A 51 8.84 12.80 -10.98
N PRO A 52 10.16 13.02 -10.90
CA PRO A 52 10.75 13.93 -9.89
C PRO A 52 10.18 15.35 -9.91
N ARG A 53 9.63 15.77 -11.05
CA ARG A 53 9.02 17.10 -11.21
C ARG A 53 7.62 17.17 -10.62
N GLU A 54 6.92 16.04 -10.53
CA GLU A 54 5.56 15.99 -9.97
C GLU A 54 5.55 15.82 -8.47
N GLY A 55 6.50 15.09 -7.92
CA GLY A 55 6.57 14.70 -6.52
C GLY A 55 5.53 13.64 -6.15
N ALA A 56 5.65 13.13 -4.92
CA ALA A 56 4.71 12.16 -4.38
C ALA A 56 4.47 12.38 -2.89
N GLU A 57 3.37 11.82 -2.40
CA GLU A 57 3.10 11.59 -0.98
C GLU A 57 2.85 10.10 -0.75
N ILE A 58 3.39 9.57 0.34
CA ILE A 58 3.28 8.16 0.69
C ILE A 58 2.45 8.02 1.96
N CYS A 59 1.43 7.15 1.92
CA CYS A 59 0.65 6.76 3.08
C CYS A 59 0.69 5.24 3.24
N MET A 60 1.08 4.77 4.41
CA MET A 60 1.12 3.34 4.74
C MET A 60 0.11 3.01 5.83
N GLU A 61 -0.50 1.84 5.74
CA GLU A 61 -1.34 1.34 6.82
C GLU A 61 -0.51 1.10 8.08
N GLN A 62 -0.94 1.71 9.19
CA GLN A 62 -0.35 1.47 10.49
C GLN A 62 -0.77 0.10 10.99
N VAL A 63 0.20 -0.75 11.23
CA VAL A 63 0.01 -2.13 11.70
C VAL A 63 0.71 -2.35 13.03
N HIS A 64 0.23 -3.34 13.76
CA HIS A 64 0.83 -3.81 15.01
C HIS A 64 0.70 -5.33 15.13
N SER A 65 1.42 -5.91 16.08
CA SER A 65 1.28 -7.33 16.37
C SER A 65 -0.15 -7.64 16.83
N MET A 66 -0.65 -8.80 16.41
CA MET A 66 -1.96 -9.30 16.80
C MET A 66 -1.86 -10.19 18.04
N PRO A 67 -2.85 -10.20 18.93
CA PRO A 67 -2.94 -11.19 20.00
C PRO A 67 -2.83 -12.60 19.43
N HIS A 68 -2.11 -13.48 20.12
CA HIS A 68 -1.89 -14.89 19.72
C HIS A 68 -1.07 -15.10 18.44
N GLN A 69 -0.46 -14.06 17.89
CA GLN A 69 0.50 -14.21 16.79
C GLN A 69 1.77 -14.87 17.33
N GLY A 70 2.32 -15.86 16.61
CA GLY A 70 3.54 -16.55 17.00
C GLY A 70 4.75 -15.60 17.04
N VAL A 71 5.72 -15.86 17.93
CA VAL A 71 6.92 -15.01 18.12
C VAL A 71 7.70 -14.85 16.82
N SER A 72 7.97 -15.94 16.10
CA SER A 72 8.68 -15.89 14.82
C SER A 72 7.93 -15.11 13.75
N SER A 73 6.62 -15.28 13.67
CA SER A 73 5.75 -14.56 12.74
C SER A 73 5.72 -13.05 13.07
N THR A 74 5.61 -12.70 14.35
CA THR A 74 5.63 -11.30 14.81
C THR A 74 6.97 -10.63 14.49
N PHE A 75 8.08 -11.32 14.72
CA PHE A 75 9.41 -10.82 14.40
C PHE A 75 9.59 -10.58 12.90
N SER A 76 9.22 -11.56 12.06
CA SER A 76 9.32 -11.43 10.59
C SER A 76 8.45 -10.30 10.06
N PHE A 77 7.23 -10.16 10.60
CA PHE A 77 6.30 -9.10 10.24
C PHE A 77 6.84 -7.71 10.62
N GLY A 78 7.30 -7.55 11.87
CA GLY A 78 7.89 -6.28 12.34
C GLY A 78 9.11 -5.88 11.54
N ARG A 79 9.97 -6.85 11.18
CA ARG A 79 11.12 -6.60 10.32
C ARG A 79 10.70 -6.12 8.92
N ALA A 80 9.72 -6.76 8.30
CA ALA A 80 9.22 -6.35 6.98
C ALA A 80 8.64 -4.94 7.02
N VAL A 81 7.81 -4.63 8.00
CA VAL A 81 7.23 -3.28 8.21
C VAL A 81 8.35 -2.25 8.39
N GLY A 82 9.37 -2.54 9.19
CA GLY A 82 10.50 -1.66 9.42
C GLY A 82 11.30 -1.37 8.15
N VAL A 83 11.55 -2.38 7.32
CA VAL A 83 12.25 -2.21 6.03
C VAL A 83 11.41 -1.37 5.07
N ILE A 84 10.11 -1.65 4.95
CA ILE A 84 9.20 -0.90 4.08
C ILE A 84 9.16 0.57 4.50
N SER A 85 9.00 0.85 5.82
CA SER A 85 9.00 2.22 6.35
C SER A 85 10.30 2.95 6.06
N ALA A 86 11.44 2.30 6.30
CA ALA A 86 12.76 2.87 6.03
C ALA A 86 12.94 3.20 4.54
N VAL A 87 12.49 2.33 3.64
CA VAL A 87 12.53 2.61 2.19
C VAL A 87 11.70 3.85 1.86
N CYS A 88 10.48 3.97 2.42
CA CYS A 88 9.63 5.14 2.19
C CYS A 88 10.34 6.42 2.63
N GLU A 89 10.90 6.46 3.83
CA GLU A 89 11.64 7.62 4.33
C GLU A 89 12.84 7.97 3.44
N LEU A 90 13.57 6.96 2.94
CA LEU A 90 14.72 7.14 2.06
C LEU A 90 14.38 7.62 0.64
N THR A 91 13.12 7.71 0.28
CA THR A 91 12.70 8.36 -0.99
C THR A 91 12.68 9.87 -0.90
N ASN A 92 12.72 10.43 0.30
CA ASN A 92 12.53 11.85 0.60
C ASN A 92 11.16 12.42 0.23
N TYR A 93 10.17 11.58 -0.08
CA TYR A 93 8.77 12.01 -0.21
C TYR A 93 8.11 12.07 1.17
N PRO A 94 7.16 12.99 1.39
CA PRO A 94 6.35 12.98 2.61
C PRO A 94 5.77 11.59 2.88
N PHE A 95 5.96 11.08 4.09
CA PHE A 95 5.54 9.75 4.52
C PHE A 95 4.66 9.83 5.76
N SER A 96 3.49 9.23 5.71
CA SER A 96 2.49 9.24 6.77
C SER A 96 1.91 7.85 7.02
N LEU A 97 1.35 7.67 8.20
CA LEU A 97 0.66 6.45 8.59
C LEU A 97 -0.84 6.69 8.76
N VAL A 98 -1.65 5.71 8.40
CA VAL A 98 -3.10 5.71 8.61
C VAL A 98 -3.56 4.41 9.26
N THR A 99 -4.45 4.48 10.23
CA THR A 99 -5.01 3.27 10.83
C THR A 99 -6.01 2.59 9.89
N PRO A 100 -6.12 1.25 9.94
CA PRO A 100 -7.11 0.51 9.13
C PRO A 100 -8.53 1.02 9.33
N GLN A 101 -8.89 1.35 10.56
CA GLN A 101 -10.22 1.85 10.92
C GLN A 101 -10.58 3.15 10.19
N ARG A 102 -9.63 4.05 10.01
CA ARG A 102 -9.86 5.37 9.38
C ARG A 102 -10.16 5.22 7.90
N TRP A 103 -9.29 4.56 7.14
CA TRP A 103 -9.49 4.45 5.70
C TRP A 103 -10.64 3.51 5.33
N LYS A 104 -10.84 2.40 6.09
CA LYS A 104 -11.97 1.49 5.87
C LYS A 104 -13.31 2.18 6.13
N LYS A 105 -13.42 2.93 7.23
CA LYS A 105 -14.62 3.72 7.56
C LYS A 105 -14.92 4.75 6.45
N HIS A 106 -13.90 5.40 5.90
CA HIS A 106 -14.06 6.38 4.83
C HIS A 106 -14.78 5.81 3.60
N PHE A 107 -14.47 4.57 3.24
CA PHE A 107 -15.10 3.87 2.12
C PHE A 107 -16.30 3.01 2.50
N GLY A 108 -16.74 3.04 3.77
CA GLY A 108 -17.86 2.23 4.24
C GLY A 108 -17.58 0.72 4.24
N LEU A 109 -16.31 0.34 4.41
CA LEU A 109 -15.88 -1.06 4.37
C LEU A 109 -15.94 -1.71 5.75
N THR A 110 -16.24 -3.02 5.77
CA THR A 110 -16.16 -3.88 6.95
C THR A 110 -14.85 -4.67 6.98
N ALA A 111 -14.78 -5.68 7.84
CA ALA A 111 -13.65 -6.62 7.88
C ALA A 111 -13.63 -7.60 6.69
N ASP A 112 -14.69 -7.66 5.88
CA ASP A 112 -14.74 -8.50 4.70
C ASP A 112 -13.78 -7.98 3.63
N LYS A 113 -12.75 -8.75 3.34
CA LYS A 113 -11.71 -8.39 2.36
C LYS A 113 -12.23 -8.29 0.92
N ASN A 114 -13.31 -9.01 0.59
CA ASN A 114 -13.91 -8.92 -0.75
C ASN A 114 -14.50 -7.54 -1.03
N GLU A 115 -15.00 -6.85 -0.02
CA GLU A 115 -15.52 -5.48 -0.18
C GLU A 115 -14.43 -4.50 -0.64
N ALA A 116 -13.22 -4.60 -0.10
CA ALA A 116 -12.10 -3.76 -0.52
C ALA A 116 -11.71 -4.03 -1.98
N LEU A 117 -11.69 -5.30 -2.41
CA LEU A 117 -11.40 -5.68 -3.79
C LEU A 117 -12.44 -5.12 -4.76
N GLU A 118 -13.71 -5.26 -4.45
CA GLU A 118 -14.81 -4.72 -5.28
C GLU A 118 -14.80 -3.18 -5.32
N LYS A 119 -14.53 -2.54 -4.18
CA LYS A 119 -14.43 -1.07 -4.10
C LYS A 119 -13.29 -0.54 -4.95
N ALA A 120 -12.12 -1.18 -4.91
CA ALA A 120 -10.99 -0.80 -5.75
C ALA A 120 -11.29 -0.99 -7.25
N ARG A 121 -11.98 -2.07 -7.63
CA ARG A 121 -12.43 -2.30 -9.03
C ARG A 121 -13.40 -1.24 -9.50
N GLU A 122 -14.28 -0.76 -8.63
CA GLU A 122 -15.24 0.32 -8.91
C GLU A 122 -14.51 1.64 -9.13
N LEU A 123 -13.63 2.03 -8.20
CA LEU A 123 -12.92 3.31 -8.24
C LEU A 123 -11.84 3.37 -9.33
N PHE A 124 -11.22 2.23 -9.62
CA PHE A 124 -10.10 2.15 -10.57
C PHE A 124 -10.38 1.18 -11.72
N PRO A 125 -11.25 1.55 -12.67
CA PRO A 125 -11.58 0.66 -13.80
C PRO A 125 -10.36 0.22 -14.60
N LYS A 126 -9.34 1.08 -14.74
CA LYS A 126 -8.08 0.77 -15.42
C LYS A 126 -7.23 -0.28 -14.68
N ALA A 127 -7.44 -0.45 -13.37
CA ALA A 127 -6.74 -1.44 -12.55
C ALA A 127 -7.38 -2.85 -12.59
N ARG A 128 -8.55 -3.01 -13.19
CA ARG A 128 -9.27 -4.30 -13.19
C ARG A 128 -8.44 -5.47 -13.69
N GLY A 129 -7.56 -5.22 -14.65
CA GLY A 129 -6.64 -6.23 -15.17
C GLY A 129 -5.67 -6.80 -14.11
N THR A 130 -5.28 -6.01 -13.13
CA THR A 130 -4.37 -6.36 -12.04
C THR A 130 -5.10 -6.77 -10.76
N LEU A 131 -6.43 -6.64 -10.72
CA LEU A 131 -7.30 -6.93 -9.57
C LEU A 131 -8.27 -8.08 -9.84
N LYS A 132 -7.85 -9.09 -10.59
CA LYS A 132 -8.72 -10.19 -11.03
C LYS A 132 -8.93 -11.28 -9.98
N LEU A 133 -7.91 -11.57 -9.19
CA LEU A 133 -7.87 -12.71 -8.28
C LEU A 133 -8.07 -12.28 -6.82
N LYS A 134 -8.53 -13.20 -5.98
CA LYS A 134 -8.65 -12.95 -4.52
C LYS A 134 -7.34 -12.52 -3.87
N LYS A 135 -6.20 -13.05 -4.35
CA LYS A 135 -4.87 -12.66 -3.85
C LYS A 135 -4.49 -11.21 -4.18
N ASP A 136 -5.20 -10.57 -5.11
CA ASP A 136 -4.96 -9.17 -5.48
C ASP A 136 -5.54 -8.17 -4.47
N ILE A 137 -6.14 -8.68 -3.38
CA ILE A 137 -6.70 -7.87 -2.28
C ILE A 137 -5.69 -6.86 -1.73
N HIS A 138 -4.43 -7.25 -1.58
CA HIS A 138 -3.40 -6.37 -1.01
C HIS A 138 -3.09 -5.18 -1.92
N LYS A 139 -3.09 -5.38 -3.24
CA LYS A 139 -2.99 -4.28 -4.21
C LYS A 139 -4.23 -3.38 -4.17
N ALA A 140 -5.41 -3.98 -4.00
CA ALA A 140 -6.66 -3.24 -3.84
C ALA A 140 -6.64 -2.36 -2.57
N GLU A 141 -6.25 -2.91 -1.43
CA GLU A 141 -6.13 -2.16 -0.19
C GLU A 141 -5.10 -1.03 -0.31
N ALA A 142 -3.95 -1.29 -0.93
CA ALA A 142 -2.94 -0.27 -1.19
C ALA A 142 -3.48 0.89 -2.06
N LEU A 143 -4.23 0.60 -3.11
CA LEU A 143 -4.88 1.62 -3.94
C LEU A 143 -5.93 2.43 -3.15
N LEU A 144 -6.71 1.78 -2.28
CA LEU A 144 -7.68 2.47 -1.43
C LEU A 144 -7.01 3.36 -0.39
N ILE A 145 -5.88 2.95 0.16
CA ILE A 145 -5.08 3.78 1.07
C ILE A 145 -4.56 5.03 0.34
N ALA A 146 -4.08 4.89 -0.88
CA ALA A 146 -3.66 6.02 -1.71
C ALA A 146 -4.82 7.00 -1.98
N GLU A 147 -5.99 6.49 -2.34
CA GLU A 147 -7.18 7.31 -2.60
C GLU A 147 -7.71 7.98 -1.33
N TYR A 148 -7.75 7.27 -0.21
CA TYR A 148 -8.08 7.85 1.07
C TYR A 148 -7.17 9.04 1.39
N TRP A 149 -5.85 8.85 1.23
CA TRP A 149 -4.87 9.91 1.52
C TRP A 149 -5.03 11.12 0.59
N ARG A 150 -5.24 10.87 -0.68
CA ARG A 150 -5.54 11.93 -1.66
C ARG A 150 -6.76 12.75 -1.25
N GLN A 151 -7.87 12.09 -0.91
CA GLN A 151 -9.12 12.78 -0.53
C GLN A 151 -9.01 13.52 0.81
N ALA A 152 -8.22 13.01 1.74
CA ALA A 152 -8.05 13.62 3.06
C ALA A 152 -7.16 14.86 3.06
N ASN A 153 -6.36 15.08 2.00
CA ASN A 153 -5.38 16.16 1.89
C ASN A 153 -5.65 17.13 0.72
N VAL A 154 -6.79 17.00 0.08
CA VAL A 154 -7.25 17.96 -0.96
C VAL A 154 -8.16 19.01 -0.36
#